data_24b9c361869d52d7d2ea286c8dc9dd01
#
_entry.id   24b9c361869d52d7d2ea286c8dc9dd01
#
_cell.length_a   1.000
_cell.length_b   1.000
_cell.length_c   1.000
_cell.angle_alpha   90.00
_cell.angle_beta   90.00
_cell.angle_gamma   90.00
#
_symmetry.space_group_name_H-M   'P 1'
#
loop_
_entity.id
_entity.type
_entity.pdbx_description
1 polymer ?
#
loop_
_entity_poly.entity_id
_entity_poly.type
_entity_poly.pdbx_seq_one_letter_code
_entity_poly.pdbx_strand_id
1 'polypeptide(L)'
;MGEVEIRRSTRRRRTIQAYRDGDRTIVLVPAHLSPEQEREEVARLVARLDARVARTPAGDEELMARARTLSDRYLQGRAVPTSVRWVTNQTQRWGSCTAATGAIRISDRVRDMPDYVVDHVVLHELAHLIEPNHSPRFWALLADYPHAVKAEGFLEGVSWQQR
;
A
#
# COMPACT_ATOMS: atom_id res chain seq x y z
N MET A 1 -2.68 23.48 0.40
CA MET A 1 -3.90 22.69 0.17
C MET A 1 -3.97 22.43 -1.33
N GLY A 2 -3.93 21.16 -1.74
CA GLY A 2 -4.05 20.80 -3.16
C GLY A 2 -5.46 21.10 -3.70
N GLU A 3 -5.55 21.40 -4.98
CA GLU A 3 -6.82 21.64 -5.68
C GLU A 3 -7.72 20.39 -5.60
N VAL A 4 -9.00 20.57 -5.23
CA VAL A 4 -9.98 19.48 -5.18
C VAL A 4 -10.86 19.54 -6.44
N GLU A 5 -10.80 18.51 -7.26
CA GLU A 5 -11.63 18.35 -8.47
C GLU A 5 -12.74 17.33 -8.21
N ILE A 6 -14.00 17.77 -8.32
CA ILE A 6 -15.17 16.91 -8.13
C ILE A 6 -15.67 16.43 -9.51
N ARG A 7 -15.69 15.11 -9.71
CA ARG A 7 -16.24 14.49 -10.93
C ARG A 7 -17.51 13.73 -10.60
N ARG A 8 -18.63 14.18 -11.19
CA ARG A 8 -19.95 13.56 -11.04
C ARG A 8 -20.14 12.45 -12.07
N SER A 9 -20.67 11.30 -11.62
CA SER A 9 -20.93 10.15 -12.49
C SER A 9 -22.36 9.65 -12.33
N THR A 10 -23.08 9.56 -13.44
CA THR A 10 -24.44 8.99 -13.51
C THR A 10 -24.44 7.47 -13.37
N ARG A 11 -23.31 6.82 -13.65
CA ARG A 11 -23.13 5.36 -13.52
C ARG A 11 -22.93 4.92 -12.07
N ARG A 12 -22.48 5.81 -11.18
CA ARG A 12 -22.26 5.52 -9.76
C ARG A 12 -23.55 5.76 -8.98
N ARG A 13 -24.02 4.75 -8.27
CA ARG A 13 -25.25 4.86 -7.46
C ARG A 13 -24.99 5.07 -5.97
N ARG A 14 -23.91 4.50 -5.40
CA ARG A 14 -23.65 4.50 -3.96
C ARG A 14 -22.19 4.73 -3.54
N THR A 15 -21.25 4.64 -4.48
CA THR A 15 -19.82 4.70 -4.13
C THR A 15 -19.26 6.09 -4.38
N ILE A 16 -18.65 6.66 -3.34
CA ILE A 16 -17.85 7.88 -3.42
C ILE A 16 -16.39 7.46 -3.23
N GLN A 17 -15.51 7.94 -4.10
CA GLN A 17 -14.08 7.64 -4.05
C GLN A 17 -13.28 8.93 -4.19
N ALA A 18 -12.17 9.02 -3.46
CA ALA A 18 -11.20 10.09 -3.62
C ALA A 18 -9.81 9.50 -3.79
N TYR A 19 -9.01 10.09 -4.68
CA TYR A 19 -7.61 9.71 -4.89
C TYR A 19 -6.77 10.95 -5.28
N ARG A 20 -5.46 10.84 -5.07
CA ARG A 20 -4.51 11.87 -5.50
C ARG A 20 -4.05 11.60 -6.93
N ASP A 21 -4.02 12.68 -7.73
CA ASP A 21 -3.46 12.71 -9.09
C ASP A 21 -2.51 13.92 -9.17
N GLY A 22 -1.23 13.66 -8.89
CA GLY A 22 -0.24 14.72 -8.68
C GLY A 22 -0.62 15.61 -7.48
N ASP A 23 -0.71 16.91 -7.71
CA ASP A 23 -1.08 17.90 -6.68
C ASP A 23 -2.59 18.06 -6.49
N ARG A 24 -3.41 17.35 -7.29
CA ARG A 24 -4.86 17.43 -7.24
C ARG A 24 -5.46 16.27 -6.49
N THR A 25 -6.55 16.53 -5.77
CA THR A 25 -7.40 15.48 -5.19
C THR A 25 -8.64 15.32 -6.06
N ILE A 26 -8.80 14.17 -6.71
CA ILE A 26 -9.98 13.87 -7.51
C ILE A 26 -10.97 13.13 -6.65
N VAL A 27 -12.21 13.64 -6.58
CA VAL A 27 -13.32 13.02 -5.85
C VAL A 27 -14.41 12.65 -6.84
N LEU A 28 -14.69 11.34 -6.90
CA LEU A 28 -15.74 10.77 -7.75
C LEU A 28 -17.00 10.61 -6.93
N VAL A 29 -18.06 11.34 -7.31
CA VAL A 29 -19.35 11.33 -6.60
C VAL A 29 -20.49 10.89 -7.52
N PRO A 30 -21.57 10.25 -6.97
CA PRO A 30 -22.81 10.03 -7.70
C PRO A 30 -23.45 11.36 -8.09
N ALA A 31 -24.01 11.43 -9.32
CA ALA A 31 -24.61 12.65 -9.83
C ALA A 31 -25.93 13.06 -9.14
N HIS A 32 -26.54 12.16 -8.36
CA HIS A 32 -27.82 12.39 -7.69
C HIS A 32 -27.69 12.96 -6.26
N LEU A 33 -26.47 13.14 -5.76
CA LEU A 33 -26.27 13.74 -4.42
C LEU A 33 -26.74 15.20 -4.42
N SER A 34 -27.37 15.60 -3.32
CA SER A 34 -27.65 17.02 -3.11
C SER A 34 -26.33 17.80 -2.93
N PRO A 35 -26.31 19.11 -3.22
CA PRO A 35 -25.11 19.93 -3.04
C PRO A 35 -24.56 19.93 -1.59
N GLU A 36 -25.44 19.71 -0.63
CA GLU A 36 -25.11 19.66 0.78
C GLU A 36 -24.45 18.34 1.15
N GLN A 37 -25.05 17.21 0.72
CA GLN A 37 -24.49 15.86 0.88
C GLN A 37 -23.14 15.72 0.16
N GLU A 38 -23.02 16.29 -1.05
CA GLU A 38 -21.77 16.30 -1.80
C GLU A 38 -20.67 17.01 -1.02
N ARG A 39 -20.94 18.19 -0.48
CA ARG A 39 -19.96 18.96 0.30
C ARG A 39 -19.49 18.21 1.55
N GLU A 40 -20.40 17.62 2.32
CA GLU A 40 -20.08 16.85 3.52
C GLU A 40 -19.21 15.63 3.19
N GLU A 41 -19.62 14.85 2.20
CA GLU A 41 -18.88 13.63 1.81
C GLU A 41 -17.50 13.96 1.22
N VAL A 42 -17.40 14.99 0.38
CA VAL A 42 -16.13 15.45 -0.18
C VAL A 42 -15.21 15.94 0.96
N ALA A 43 -15.70 16.77 1.88
CA ALA A 43 -14.91 17.26 3.00
C ALA A 43 -14.39 16.13 3.88
N ARG A 44 -15.25 15.14 4.19
CA ARG A 44 -14.88 13.96 4.97
C ARG A 44 -13.80 13.11 4.28
N LEU A 45 -13.94 12.88 2.98
CA LEU A 45 -12.99 12.08 2.21
C LEU A 45 -11.65 12.80 2.01
N VAL A 46 -11.69 14.10 1.73
CA VAL A 46 -10.47 14.91 1.61
C VAL A 46 -9.72 14.95 2.94
N ALA A 47 -10.41 15.21 4.06
CA ALA A 47 -9.80 15.19 5.39
C ALA A 47 -9.18 13.82 5.74
N ARG A 48 -9.84 12.72 5.34
CA ARG A 48 -9.32 11.36 5.53
C ARG A 48 -8.07 11.10 4.67
N LEU A 49 -8.05 11.58 3.43
CA LEU A 49 -6.88 11.50 2.55
C LEU A 49 -5.72 12.36 3.09
N ASP A 50 -6.00 13.58 3.54
CA ASP A 50 -4.98 14.48 4.08
C ASP A 50 -4.39 13.95 5.40
N ALA A 51 -5.22 13.42 6.29
CA ALA A 51 -4.77 12.75 7.50
C ALA A 51 -3.89 11.51 7.20
N ARG A 52 -4.18 10.82 6.09
CA ARG A 52 -3.42 9.68 5.61
C ARG A 52 -2.07 10.10 5.02
N VAL A 53 -2.05 11.19 4.23
CA VAL A 53 -0.83 11.80 3.66
C VAL A 53 0.04 12.43 4.76
N ALA A 54 -0.53 13.11 5.74
CA ALA A 54 0.20 13.69 6.87
C ALA A 54 0.88 12.63 7.76
N ARG A 55 0.40 11.38 7.75
CA ARG A 55 1.04 10.23 8.42
C ARG A 55 2.21 9.64 7.61
N THR A 56 2.36 10.00 6.35
CA THR A 56 3.24 9.30 5.40
C THR A 56 4.75 9.55 5.62
N PRO A 57 5.27 10.75 5.91
CA PRO A 57 6.72 10.94 6.04
C PRO A 57 7.34 10.15 7.19
N ALA A 58 6.80 10.24 8.39
CA ALA A 58 7.30 9.48 9.56
C ALA A 58 7.13 7.95 9.35
N GLY A 59 6.00 7.55 8.74
CA GLY A 59 5.74 6.15 8.44
C GLY A 59 6.65 5.54 7.38
N ASP A 60 7.17 6.32 6.44
CA ASP A 60 8.11 5.83 5.43
C ASP A 60 9.51 5.62 6.02
N GLU A 61 9.96 6.47 6.95
CA GLU A 61 11.22 6.28 7.67
C GLU A 61 11.18 5.02 8.55
N GLU A 62 10.10 4.82 9.27
CA GLU A 62 9.88 3.60 10.07
C GLU A 62 9.84 2.35 9.19
N LEU A 63 9.14 2.43 8.04
CA LEU A 63 9.04 1.32 7.09
C LEU A 63 10.41 1.00 6.47
N MET A 64 11.22 2.01 6.17
CA MET A 64 12.58 1.83 5.66
C MET A 64 13.49 1.21 6.72
N ALA A 65 13.40 1.63 7.98
CA ALA A 65 14.16 1.03 9.10
C ALA A 65 13.75 -0.44 9.30
N ARG A 66 12.44 -0.72 9.25
CA ARG A 66 11.89 -2.08 9.31
C ARG A 66 12.42 -2.96 8.17
N ALA A 67 12.42 -2.45 6.94
CA ALA A 67 12.95 -3.16 5.78
C ALA A 67 14.43 -3.51 5.92
N ARG A 68 15.25 -2.59 6.42
CA ARG A 68 16.67 -2.86 6.70
C ARG A 68 16.83 -3.97 7.72
N THR A 69 16.13 -3.89 8.84
CA THR A 69 16.16 -4.92 9.89
C THR A 69 15.76 -6.30 9.36
N LEU A 70 14.71 -6.36 8.52
CA LEU A 70 14.26 -7.60 7.89
C LEU A 70 15.28 -8.14 6.88
N SER A 71 15.90 -7.26 6.09
CA SER A 71 16.97 -7.64 5.16
C SER A 71 18.17 -8.23 5.90
N ASP A 72 18.62 -7.55 6.95
CA ASP A 72 19.76 -8.02 7.74
C ASP A 72 19.48 -9.38 8.38
N ARG A 73 18.28 -9.55 8.94
CA ARG A 73 17.91 -10.75 9.71
C ARG A 73 17.65 -11.96 8.82
N TYR A 74 16.97 -11.81 7.70
CA TYR A 74 16.48 -12.94 6.88
C TYR A 74 17.15 -13.03 5.53
N LEU A 75 17.71 -11.95 4.98
CA LEU A 75 18.35 -11.91 3.67
C LEU A 75 19.86 -11.62 3.74
N GLN A 76 20.46 -11.71 4.94
CA GLN A 76 21.91 -11.47 5.17
C GLN A 76 22.35 -10.07 4.73
N GLY A 77 21.47 -9.07 4.79
CA GLY A 77 21.74 -7.71 4.35
C GLY A 77 21.89 -7.53 2.83
N ARG A 78 21.62 -8.57 2.03
CA ARG A 78 21.80 -8.52 0.55
C ARG A 78 20.77 -7.67 -0.17
N ALA A 79 19.57 -7.54 0.39
CA ALA A 79 18.51 -6.71 -0.18
C ALA A 79 18.64 -5.28 0.36
N VAL A 80 19.18 -4.37 -0.45
CA VAL A 80 19.39 -2.97 -0.07
C VAL A 80 18.44 -2.08 -0.88
N PRO A 81 17.26 -1.73 -0.34
CA PRO A 81 16.33 -0.85 -1.02
C PRO A 81 16.84 0.60 -1.02
N THR A 82 16.59 1.32 -2.10
CA THR A 82 16.84 2.78 -2.20
C THR A 82 15.73 3.58 -1.53
N SER A 83 14.51 3.07 -1.59
CA SER A 83 13.36 3.65 -0.89
C SER A 83 12.31 2.57 -0.60
N VAL A 84 11.64 2.71 0.55
CA VAL A 84 10.46 1.90 0.89
C VAL A 84 9.37 2.86 1.34
N ARG A 85 8.21 2.85 0.68
CA ARG A 85 7.15 3.83 0.90
C ARG A 85 5.78 3.19 0.96
N TRP A 86 4.92 3.75 1.79
CA TRP A 86 3.50 3.47 1.75
C TRP A 86 2.84 4.14 0.56
N VAL A 87 2.00 3.41 -0.17
CA VAL A 87 1.25 3.93 -1.32
C VAL A 87 -0.24 3.61 -1.21
N THR A 88 -1.07 4.54 -1.70
CA THR A 88 -2.54 4.44 -1.63
C THR A 88 -3.17 3.90 -2.90
N ASN A 89 -2.40 3.78 -3.97
CA ASN A 89 -2.89 3.46 -5.32
C ASN A 89 -2.78 1.98 -5.71
N GLN A 90 -2.32 1.12 -4.80
CA GLN A 90 -2.27 -0.33 -5.04
C GLN A 90 -3.51 -1.01 -4.46
N THR A 91 -4.47 -1.33 -5.33
CA THR A 91 -5.73 -2.01 -4.96
C THR A 91 -5.69 -3.51 -5.21
N GLN A 92 -4.85 -3.98 -6.14
CA GLN A 92 -4.74 -5.39 -6.55
C GLN A 92 -3.52 -6.10 -5.97
N ARG A 93 -2.55 -5.36 -5.44
CA ARG A 93 -1.29 -5.88 -4.91
C ARG A 93 -1.05 -5.37 -3.50
N TRP A 94 -0.36 -6.14 -2.69
CA TRP A 94 0.05 -5.75 -1.34
C TRP A 94 1.34 -4.95 -1.33
N GLY A 95 2.19 -5.16 -2.34
CA GLY A 95 3.43 -4.43 -2.57
C GLY A 95 3.88 -4.47 -4.01
N SER A 96 4.97 -3.80 -4.32
CA SER A 96 5.69 -3.88 -5.59
C SER A 96 7.13 -3.44 -5.43
N CYS A 97 8.03 -4.13 -6.11
CA CYS A 97 9.44 -3.81 -6.20
C CYS A 97 9.82 -3.43 -7.62
N THR A 98 10.62 -2.37 -7.77
CA THR A 98 11.29 -2.01 -9.02
C THR A 98 12.78 -2.30 -8.85
N ALA A 99 13.18 -3.52 -9.21
CA ALA A 99 14.54 -4.01 -8.97
C ALA A 99 15.63 -3.10 -9.60
N ALA A 100 15.35 -2.53 -10.78
CA ALA A 100 16.29 -1.64 -11.49
C ALA A 100 16.62 -0.37 -10.69
N THR A 101 15.70 0.12 -9.86
CA THR A 101 15.88 1.35 -9.07
C THR A 101 16.02 1.08 -7.58
N GLY A 102 15.75 -0.15 -7.12
CA GLY A 102 15.73 -0.49 -5.71
C GLY A 102 14.53 0.10 -4.94
N ALA A 103 13.52 0.60 -5.65
CA ALA A 103 12.36 1.24 -5.04
C ALA A 103 11.27 0.22 -4.71
N ILE A 104 10.82 0.21 -3.46
CA ILE A 104 9.75 -0.65 -2.95
C ILE A 104 8.56 0.21 -2.55
N ARG A 105 7.36 -0.25 -2.91
CA ARG A 105 6.09 0.37 -2.54
C ARG A 105 5.22 -0.65 -1.84
N ILE A 106 4.71 -0.32 -0.68
CA ILE A 106 3.81 -1.17 0.11
C ILE A 106 2.44 -0.52 0.14
N SER A 107 1.41 -1.29 -0.17
CA SER A 107 0.03 -0.82 -0.06
C SER A 107 -0.28 -0.42 1.38
N ASP A 108 -0.83 0.75 1.59
CA ASP A 108 -1.25 1.21 2.91
C ASP A 108 -2.39 0.37 3.52
N ARG A 109 -3.05 -0.46 2.73
CA ARG A 109 -4.01 -1.47 3.22
C ARG A 109 -3.38 -2.49 4.16
N VAL A 110 -2.06 -2.71 4.04
CA VAL A 110 -1.28 -3.61 4.91
C VAL A 110 -0.94 -2.95 6.26
N ARG A 111 -1.00 -1.63 6.34
CA ARG A 111 -0.51 -0.85 7.49
C ARG A 111 -1.18 -1.19 8.81
N ASP A 112 -2.49 -1.47 8.76
CA ASP A 112 -3.29 -1.80 9.96
C ASP A 112 -3.41 -3.32 10.19
N MET A 113 -2.70 -4.13 9.40
CA MET A 113 -2.63 -5.57 9.59
C MET A 113 -1.61 -5.94 10.69
N PRO A 114 -1.68 -7.16 11.21
CA PRO A 114 -0.70 -7.63 12.20
C PRO A 114 0.75 -7.49 11.70
N ASP A 115 1.68 -7.18 12.60
CA ASP A 115 3.09 -6.95 12.27
C ASP A 115 3.72 -8.06 11.43
N TYR A 116 3.40 -9.32 11.73
CA TYR A 116 3.94 -10.45 10.97
C TYR A 116 3.47 -10.47 9.50
N VAL A 117 2.31 -9.85 9.19
CA VAL A 117 1.81 -9.72 7.81
C VAL A 117 2.55 -8.60 7.10
N VAL A 118 2.73 -7.46 7.78
CA VAL A 118 3.51 -6.33 7.27
C VAL A 118 4.93 -6.76 6.96
N ASP A 119 5.58 -7.48 7.90
CA ASP A 119 6.94 -8.03 7.73
C ASP A 119 7.03 -8.96 6.53
N HIS A 120 6.06 -9.84 6.38
CA HIS A 120 6.01 -10.77 5.24
C HIS A 120 5.94 -10.03 3.90
N VAL A 121 5.06 -9.03 3.77
CA VAL A 121 4.93 -8.26 2.53
C VAL A 121 6.20 -7.47 2.24
N VAL A 122 6.79 -6.82 3.24
CA VAL A 122 8.07 -6.09 3.09
C VAL A 122 9.19 -7.05 2.68
N LEU A 123 9.29 -8.20 3.32
CA LEU A 123 10.32 -9.21 3.04
C LEU A 123 10.16 -9.80 1.63
N HIS A 124 8.92 -10.02 1.19
CA HIS A 124 8.60 -10.45 -0.17
C HIS A 124 9.13 -9.45 -1.22
N GLU A 125 8.87 -8.17 -1.02
CA GLU A 125 9.35 -7.13 -1.94
C GLU A 125 10.87 -6.95 -1.88
N LEU A 126 11.50 -7.11 -0.70
CA LEU A 126 12.95 -7.13 -0.55
C LEU A 126 13.59 -8.31 -1.30
N ALA A 127 12.98 -9.49 -1.25
CA ALA A 127 13.47 -10.67 -1.98
C ALA A 127 13.51 -10.44 -3.49
N HIS A 128 12.61 -9.62 -4.05
CA HIS A 128 12.63 -9.25 -5.46
C HIS A 128 13.83 -8.38 -5.88
N LEU A 129 14.53 -7.77 -4.94
CA LEU A 129 15.82 -7.11 -5.22
C LEU A 129 16.93 -8.12 -5.53
N ILE A 130 16.80 -9.36 -5.06
CA ILE A 130 17.78 -10.45 -5.22
C ILE A 130 17.34 -11.39 -6.36
N GLU A 131 16.07 -11.77 -6.36
CA GLU A 131 15.47 -12.69 -7.32
C GLU A 131 14.16 -12.09 -7.88
N PRO A 132 14.19 -11.59 -9.13
CA PRO A 132 13.03 -10.89 -9.71
C PRO A 132 11.79 -11.78 -9.91
N ASN A 133 11.99 -13.08 -10.10
CA ASN A 133 10.93 -14.02 -10.41
C ASN A 133 10.59 -14.87 -9.17
N HIS A 134 9.35 -15.34 -9.07
CA HIS A 134 8.92 -16.29 -8.03
C HIS A 134 9.43 -17.71 -8.30
N SER A 135 10.74 -17.83 -8.53
CA SER A 135 11.45 -19.10 -8.72
C SER A 135 11.60 -19.87 -7.40
N PRO A 136 12.04 -21.14 -7.42
CA PRO A 136 12.41 -21.85 -6.19
C PRO A 136 13.47 -21.11 -5.35
N ARG A 137 14.35 -20.33 -6.00
CA ARG A 137 15.34 -19.47 -5.31
C ARG A 137 14.68 -18.33 -4.55
N PHE A 138 13.64 -17.72 -5.14
CA PHE A 138 12.86 -16.69 -4.46
C PHE A 138 12.23 -17.21 -3.17
N TRP A 139 11.54 -18.34 -3.25
CA TRP A 139 10.89 -18.94 -2.09
C TRP A 139 11.87 -19.40 -1.03
N ALA A 140 13.07 -19.86 -1.44
CA ALA A 140 14.15 -20.18 -0.50
C ALA A 140 14.63 -18.97 0.31
N LEU A 141 14.57 -17.73 -0.25
CA LEU A 141 14.89 -16.50 0.48
C LEU A 141 13.90 -16.20 1.62
N LEU A 142 12.66 -16.64 1.49
CA LEU A 142 11.61 -16.43 2.48
C LEU A 142 11.45 -17.57 3.47
N ALA A 143 12.14 -18.69 3.25
CA ALA A 143 11.98 -19.93 4.04
C ALA A 143 12.32 -19.75 5.53
N ASP A 144 13.27 -18.87 5.85
CA ASP A 144 13.69 -18.61 7.22
C ASP A 144 12.73 -17.68 7.99
N TYR A 145 11.74 -17.08 7.31
CA TYR A 145 10.75 -16.27 7.99
C TYR A 145 9.66 -17.13 8.64
N PRO A 146 9.59 -17.20 9.98
CA PRO A 146 8.78 -18.21 10.67
C PRO A 146 7.26 -18.02 10.52
N HIS A 147 6.84 -16.83 10.08
CA HIS A 147 5.42 -16.51 9.92
C HIS A 147 4.95 -16.46 8.46
N ALA A 148 5.76 -16.92 7.49
CA ALA A 148 5.44 -16.85 6.07
C ALA A 148 4.07 -17.48 5.74
N VAL A 149 3.87 -18.74 6.08
CA VAL A 149 2.62 -19.47 5.82
C VAL A 149 1.41 -18.80 6.49
N LYS A 150 1.57 -18.36 7.73
CA LYS A 150 0.49 -17.67 8.45
C LYS A 150 0.12 -16.33 7.82
N ALA A 151 1.11 -15.58 7.35
CA ALA A 151 0.91 -14.29 6.69
C ALA A 151 0.23 -14.46 5.32
N GLU A 152 0.65 -15.46 4.54
CA GLU A 152 0.02 -15.80 3.27
C GLU A 152 -1.45 -16.17 3.45
N GLY A 153 -1.78 -17.05 4.39
CA GLY A 153 -3.16 -17.41 4.70
C GLY A 153 -4.01 -16.22 5.15
N PHE A 154 -3.43 -15.28 5.92
CA PHE A 154 -4.11 -14.05 6.30
C PHE A 154 -4.44 -13.17 5.07
N LEU A 155 -3.46 -12.96 4.19
CA LEU A 155 -3.61 -12.16 2.97
C LEU A 155 -4.59 -12.78 1.97
N GLU A 156 -4.60 -14.10 1.84
CA GLU A 156 -5.59 -14.83 1.04
C GLU A 156 -7.00 -14.62 1.58
N GLY A 157 -7.22 -14.73 2.89
CA GLY A 157 -8.50 -14.50 3.54
C GLY A 157 -9.02 -13.09 3.30
N VAL A 158 -8.16 -12.07 3.44
CA VAL A 158 -8.52 -10.67 3.17
C VAL A 158 -8.83 -10.45 1.68
N SER A 159 -8.07 -11.07 0.78
CA SER A 159 -8.30 -10.98 -0.67
C SER A 159 -9.62 -11.61 -1.07
N TRP A 160 -10.02 -12.71 -0.40
CA TRP A 160 -11.29 -13.39 -0.66
C TRP A 160 -12.50 -12.54 -0.26
N GLN A 161 -12.43 -11.82 0.85
CA GLN A 161 -13.51 -10.94 1.32
C GLN A 161 -13.74 -9.71 0.41
N GLN A 162 -12.79 -9.37 -0.46
CA GLN A 162 -12.83 -8.18 -1.30
C GLN A 162 -13.28 -8.48 -2.74
N ARG A 163 -13.61 -9.72 -3.06
CA ARG A 163 -14.17 -10.15 -4.34
C ARG A 163 -15.70 -9.99 -4.35
#